data_e968022b66eba19bd9467c6024433f3e
#
_entry.id   e968022b66eba19bd9467c6024433f3e
#
_cell.length_a   1.000
_cell.length_b   1.000
_cell.length_c   1.000
_cell.angle_alpha   90.00
_cell.angle_beta   90.00
_cell.angle_gamma   90.00
#
_symmetry.space_group_name_H-M   'P 1'
#
loop_
_entity.id
_entity.type
_entity.pdbx_description
1 polymer ?
#
loop_
_entity_poly.entity_id
_entity_poly.type
_entity_poly.pdbx_seq_one_letter_code
_entity_poly.pdbx_strand_id
1 'polypeptide(L)'
;MNAIDSAGEPSAPDAIEVRDARVHNLKDIDVTVPLGKLAAIAGVSGSGKSSLALGVLYAVGSRRYLEALSTYTRRRLAQAAHAAVDSVEHVPAALALRQRPGIPGVRSTFGTSTELLNSLRLIYSRLGSHQCPNGHRLEPTMDVAQDLPLTCPACQAVFGPPSAESYAFNSEGACPRCQGTGTVREVDDDRLVPDPSLTIAEGAVAPWKMFGLTVVPQVAAELGVRTDVPFWKLTNKERRIVFEGPETKRVIVYPAKNGKMSELNASYRNARQAVREALKNAKTKKGLDRVDRFLTVQICPECDGSRLSAQARSTLVDGTDLAQATAKTLDEIVAWVPAIAKTLPKHMRPMADSIVTQMLETARRLVELGLGYLTLDRASSTLSTGDASACSSRAPCATAPPGCCTCWTSRRSACTRPTSTACSVSSAACCATGTR
;
A
#
# COMPACT_ATOMS: atom_id res chain seq x y z
N MET A 1 -5.20 -11.71 70.75
CA MET A 1 -5.30 -12.56 69.54
C MET A 1 -6.41 -11.98 68.67
N ASN A 2 -6.05 -11.09 67.79
CA ASN A 2 -7.00 -10.44 66.88
C ASN A 2 -6.99 -11.23 65.57
N ALA A 3 -8.16 -11.74 65.17
CA ALA A 3 -8.37 -12.37 63.88
C ALA A 3 -8.20 -11.31 62.80
N ILE A 4 -7.26 -11.52 61.88
CA ILE A 4 -7.12 -10.75 60.67
C ILE A 4 -8.15 -11.33 59.71
N ASP A 5 -9.24 -10.58 59.45
CA ASP A 5 -10.19 -10.84 58.39
C ASP A 5 -9.44 -10.98 57.05
N SER A 6 -9.53 -12.14 56.45
CA SER A 6 -9.11 -12.40 55.08
C SER A 6 -10.02 -11.62 54.13
N ALA A 7 -9.62 -10.42 53.75
CA ALA A 7 -10.24 -9.71 52.65
C ALA A 7 -10.11 -10.60 51.41
N GLY A 8 -11.23 -11.11 50.90
CA GLY A 8 -11.29 -11.92 49.70
C GLY A 8 -10.64 -11.16 48.54
N GLU A 9 -9.82 -11.83 47.75
CA GLU A 9 -9.27 -11.27 46.52
C GLU A 9 -10.42 -10.68 45.66
N PRO A 10 -10.30 -9.46 45.17
CA PRO A 10 -11.34 -8.86 44.31
C PRO A 10 -11.56 -9.77 43.10
N SER A 11 -12.76 -10.30 42.96
CA SER A 11 -13.14 -11.13 41.81
C SER A 11 -12.90 -10.32 40.55
N ALA A 12 -12.29 -10.94 39.52
CA ALA A 12 -12.09 -10.30 38.24
C ALA A 12 -13.45 -9.84 37.68
N PRO A 13 -13.54 -8.64 37.08
CA PRO A 13 -14.78 -8.11 36.54
C PRO A 13 -15.31 -9.05 35.44
N ASP A 14 -16.61 -9.32 35.45
CA ASP A 14 -17.28 -10.21 34.52
C ASP A 14 -17.96 -9.49 33.35
N ALA A 15 -18.04 -8.16 33.39
CA ALA A 15 -18.67 -7.32 32.39
C ALA A 15 -17.99 -5.96 32.20
N ILE A 16 -18.17 -5.38 31.01
CA ILE A 16 -17.87 -3.97 30.70
C ILE A 16 -19.13 -3.17 31.05
N GLU A 17 -18.98 -2.12 31.82
CA GLU A 17 -20.08 -1.20 32.15
C GLU A 17 -19.90 0.12 31.42
N VAL A 18 -20.92 0.52 30.65
CA VAL A 18 -20.99 1.81 29.94
C VAL A 18 -22.10 2.62 30.56
N ARG A 19 -21.83 3.87 30.94
CA ARG A 19 -22.79 4.80 31.51
C ARG A 19 -22.89 6.06 30.66
N ASP A 20 -24.14 6.46 30.41
CA ASP A 20 -24.51 7.72 29.75
C ASP A 20 -23.79 7.93 28.39
N ALA A 21 -23.89 6.96 27.48
CA ALA A 21 -23.24 7.03 26.17
C ALA A 21 -24.04 7.91 25.20
N ARG A 22 -23.38 8.97 24.68
CA ARG A 22 -23.94 10.03 23.82
C ARG A 22 -23.23 10.12 22.46
N VAL A 23 -22.55 9.08 22.04
CA VAL A 23 -21.76 9.08 20.79
C VAL A 23 -22.69 9.01 19.58
N HIS A 24 -22.60 9.96 18.66
CA HIS A 24 -23.42 10.10 17.44
C HIS A 24 -24.93 10.11 17.77
N ASN A 25 -25.65 9.02 17.43
CA ASN A 25 -27.09 8.87 17.60
C ASN A 25 -27.48 8.09 18.86
N LEU A 26 -26.57 7.80 19.76
CA LEU A 26 -26.87 7.28 21.10
C LEU A 26 -27.45 8.39 21.96
N LYS A 27 -28.49 8.08 22.75
CA LYS A 27 -29.20 9.02 23.59
C LYS A 27 -29.14 8.55 25.05
N ASP A 28 -28.05 8.94 25.71
CA ASP A 28 -27.83 8.72 27.14
C ASP A 28 -28.08 7.26 27.57
N ILE A 29 -27.45 6.30 26.88
CA ILE A 29 -27.72 4.87 27.13
C ILE A 29 -26.69 4.25 28.08
N ASP A 30 -27.21 3.43 28.99
CA ASP A 30 -26.44 2.55 29.85
C ASP A 30 -26.43 1.13 29.25
N VAL A 31 -25.27 0.50 29.19
CA VAL A 31 -25.13 -0.86 28.64
C VAL A 31 -24.10 -1.65 29.41
N THR A 32 -24.46 -2.90 29.73
CA THR A 32 -23.55 -3.89 30.28
C THR A 32 -23.21 -4.94 29.24
N VAL A 33 -21.92 -5.16 28.95
CA VAL A 33 -21.42 -6.12 27.95
C VAL A 33 -20.60 -7.20 28.66
N PRO A 34 -21.00 -8.48 28.60
CA PRO A 34 -20.30 -9.56 29.32
C PRO A 34 -18.89 -9.76 28.76
N LEU A 35 -17.91 -9.95 29.63
CA LEU A 35 -16.54 -10.31 29.30
C LEU A 35 -16.42 -11.82 29.07
N GLY A 36 -15.46 -12.24 28.24
CA GLY A 36 -15.18 -13.66 27.93
C GLY A 36 -16.31 -14.34 27.12
N LYS A 37 -17.28 -13.60 26.60
CA LYS A 37 -18.41 -14.14 25.80
C LYS A 37 -18.52 -13.43 24.47
N LEU A 38 -19.18 -14.09 23.50
CA LEU A 38 -19.55 -13.48 22.23
C LEU A 38 -20.83 -12.65 22.42
N ALA A 39 -20.71 -11.32 22.40
CA ALA A 39 -21.85 -10.39 22.49
C ALA A 39 -22.24 -9.90 21.10
N ALA A 40 -23.51 -10.02 20.72
CA ALA A 40 -24.04 -9.53 19.45
C ALA A 40 -24.90 -8.26 19.68
N ILE A 41 -24.54 -7.16 18.99
CA ILE A 41 -25.31 -5.90 19.00
C ILE A 41 -26.25 -5.90 17.78
N ALA A 42 -27.55 -6.11 18.01
CA ALA A 42 -28.57 -6.15 16.97
C ALA A 42 -29.48 -4.91 17.01
N GLY A 43 -30.11 -4.58 15.90
CA GLY A 43 -31.04 -3.46 15.78
C GLY A 43 -31.24 -2.98 14.34
N VAL A 44 -32.20 -2.10 14.11
CA VAL A 44 -32.48 -1.50 12.79
C VAL A 44 -31.35 -0.61 12.30
N SER A 45 -31.32 -0.28 11.01
CA SER A 45 -30.32 0.64 10.48
C SER A 45 -30.45 2.01 11.15
N GLY A 46 -29.34 2.63 11.56
CA GLY A 46 -29.37 3.91 12.26
C GLY A 46 -29.58 3.85 13.78
N SER A 47 -29.79 2.66 14.38
CA SER A 47 -30.06 2.51 15.83
C SER A 47 -28.81 2.68 16.74
N GLY A 48 -27.65 3.07 16.23
CA GLY A 48 -26.45 3.30 17.07
C GLY A 48 -25.56 2.09 17.30
N LYS A 49 -25.79 0.94 16.65
CA LYS A 49 -24.96 -0.27 16.82
C LYS A 49 -23.46 -0.02 16.64
N SER A 50 -23.10 0.62 15.54
CA SER A 50 -21.71 0.99 15.25
C SER A 50 -21.19 2.10 16.16
N SER A 51 -22.08 2.98 16.64
CA SER A 51 -21.71 4.03 17.60
C SER A 51 -21.35 3.41 18.95
N LEU A 52 -22.07 2.39 19.42
CA LEU A 52 -21.75 1.67 20.64
C LEU A 52 -20.47 0.83 20.46
N ALA A 53 -20.41 -0.03 19.42
CA ALA A 53 -19.29 -0.95 19.24
C ALA A 53 -17.97 -0.22 18.93
N LEU A 54 -17.97 0.72 17.97
CA LEU A 54 -16.76 1.40 17.50
C LEU A 54 -16.57 2.77 18.15
N GLY A 55 -17.65 3.52 18.38
CA GLY A 55 -17.58 4.87 18.94
C GLY A 55 -17.38 4.89 20.46
N VAL A 56 -17.79 3.85 21.16
CA VAL A 56 -17.63 3.73 22.63
C VAL A 56 -16.61 2.65 22.97
N LEU A 57 -16.98 1.38 22.84
CA LEU A 57 -16.16 0.25 23.33
C LEU A 57 -14.78 0.22 22.70
N TYR A 58 -14.69 0.27 21.38
CA TYR A 58 -13.39 0.30 20.69
C TYR A 58 -12.63 1.59 20.96
N ALA A 59 -13.29 2.75 20.96
CA ALA A 59 -12.59 4.04 21.19
C ALA A 59 -11.92 4.09 22.55
N VAL A 60 -12.58 3.63 23.62
CA VAL A 60 -12.01 3.59 24.96
C VAL A 60 -10.95 2.48 25.08
N GLY A 61 -11.24 1.26 24.63
CA GLY A 61 -10.32 0.13 24.74
C GLY A 61 -9.06 0.28 23.89
N SER A 62 -9.17 0.90 22.69
CA SER A 62 -7.99 1.18 21.84
C SER A 62 -7.07 2.23 22.48
N ARG A 63 -7.60 3.22 23.20
CA ARG A 63 -6.79 4.19 23.94
C ARG A 63 -6.01 3.53 25.06
N ARG A 64 -6.61 2.65 25.85
CA ARG A 64 -5.91 1.85 26.86
C ARG A 64 -4.77 1.03 26.27
N TYR A 65 -5.01 0.41 25.08
CA TYR A 65 -3.96 -0.31 24.36
C TYR A 65 -2.81 0.64 23.96
N LEU A 66 -3.14 1.82 23.40
CA LEU A 66 -2.14 2.81 22.99
C LEU A 66 -1.36 3.40 24.17
N GLU A 67 -1.98 3.57 25.32
CA GLU A 67 -1.33 4.06 26.55
C GLU A 67 -0.25 3.09 27.04
N ALA A 68 -0.42 1.80 26.82
CA ALA A 68 0.58 0.77 27.16
C ALA A 68 1.78 0.74 26.21
N LEU A 69 1.72 1.42 25.04
CA LEU A 69 2.79 1.45 24.04
C LEU A 69 3.79 2.57 24.31
N SER A 70 5.02 2.40 23.77
CA SER A 70 6.05 3.44 23.83
C SER A 70 5.58 4.75 23.16
N THR A 71 6.10 5.89 23.61
CA THR A 71 5.78 7.22 23.07
C THR A 71 6.05 7.33 21.58
N TYR A 72 7.08 6.66 21.08
CA TYR A 72 7.43 6.62 19.65
C TYR A 72 6.36 5.91 18.83
N THR A 73 5.91 4.74 19.27
CA THR A 73 4.86 3.96 18.59
C THR A 73 3.52 4.67 18.64
N ARG A 74 3.19 5.27 19.78
CA ARG A 74 1.94 6.03 19.99
C ARG A 74 1.78 7.20 19.02
N ARG A 75 2.86 7.92 18.70
CA ARG A 75 2.82 9.05 17.73
C ARG A 75 2.53 8.64 16.28
N ARG A 76 2.78 7.38 15.92
CA ARG A 76 2.57 6.87 14.57
C ARG A 76 1.21 6.20 14.35
N LEU A 77 0.50 5.88 15.43
CA LEU A 77 -0.81 5.25 15.35
C LEU A 77 -1.92 6.30 15.40
N ALA A 78 -2.92 6.12 14.52
CA ALA A 78 -4.11 6.97 14.54
C ALA A 78 -4.90 6.73 15.85
N GLN A 79 -5.08 7.78 16.64
CA GLN A 79 -5.88 7.72 17.85
C GLN A 79 -7.36 7.75 17.50
N ALA A 80 -8.16 6.90 18.16
CA ALA A 80 -9.61 6.98 18.09
C ALA A 80 -10.10 8.29 18.76
N ALA A 81 -11.17 8.86 18.22
CA ALA A 81 -11.81 10.04 18.79
C ALA A 81 -12.24 9.79 20.25
N HIS A 82 -12.28 10.84 21.05
CA HIS A 82 -12.76 10.75 22.43
C HIS A 82 -14.25 10.36 22.42
N ALA A 83 -14.61 9.30 23.14
CA ALA A 83 -16.00 8.91 23.26
C ALA A 83 -16.74 9.87 24.20
N ALA A 84 -17.92 10.34 23.79
CA ALA A 84 -18.83 11.13 24.65
C ALA A 84 -19.63 10.17 25.55
N VAL A 85 -19.06 9.86 26.72
CA VAL A 85 -19.61 8.96 27.73
C VAL A 85 -19.26 9.49 29.11
N ASP A 86 -20.07 9.24 30.12
CA ASP A 86 -19.72 9.58 31.48
C ASP A 86 -18.65 8.66 32.05
N SER A 87 -18.85 7.36 31.95
CA SER A 87 -17.85 6.36 32.34
C SER A 87 -17.90 5.11 31.48
N VAL A 88 -16.76 4.45 31.33
CA VAL A 88 -16.65 3.07 30.82
C VAL A 88 -15.69 2.32 31.71
N GLU A 89 -16.23 1.36 32.46
CA GLU A 89 -15.47 0.55 33.38
C GLU A 89 -15.12 -0.81 32.78
N HIS A 90 -14.04 -1.41 33.27
CA HIS A 90 -13.58 -2.76 32.93
C HIS A 90 -13.39 -3.07 31.44
N VAL A 91 -13.27 -2.02 30.58
CA VAL A 91 -13.01 -2.25 29.15
C VAL A 91 -11.56 -2.70 28.95
N PRO A 92 -11.30 -3.88 28.38
CA PRO A 92 -9.95 -4.33 28.06
C PRO A 92 -9.40 -3.59 26.83
N ALA A 93 -8.13 -3.79 26.52
CA ALA A 93 -7.57 -3.35 25.25
C ALA A 93 -8.42 -3.87 24.09
N ALA A 94 -8.82 -2.98 23.17
CA ALA A 94 -9.77 -3.34 22.12
C ALA A 94 -9.18 -3.19 20.72
N LEU A 95 -9.51 -4.14 19.84
CA LEU A 95 -9.21 -4.12 18.43
C LEU A 95 -10.52 -4.10 17.62
N ALA A 96 -10.55 -3.36 16.52
CA ALA A 96 -11.74 -3.29 15.67
C ALA A 96 -11.46 -3.85 14.28
N LEU A 97 -12.33 -4.75 13.84
CA LEU A 97 -12.39 -5.24 12.48
C LEU A 97 -13.52 -4.52 11.73
N ARG A 98 -13.14 -3.72 10.73
CA ARG A 98 -14.10 -2.97 9.92
C ARG A 98 -14.50 -3.78 8.69
N GLN A 99 -15.77 -3.72 8.30
CA GLN A 99 -16.30 -4.37 7.11
C GLN A 99 -15.68 -3.88 5.80
N ARG A 100 -15.27 -2.63 5.76
CA ARG A 100 -14.59 -2.05 4.61
C ARG A 100 -13.17 -1.72 5.06
N PRO A 101 -12.19 -2.49 4.58
CA PRO A 101 -10.79 -2.10 4.75
C PRO A 101 -10.61 -0.68 4.19
N GLY A 102 -9.68 0.07 4.75
CA GLY A 102 -9.33 1.39 4.21
C GLY A 102 -8.92 1.26 2.74
N ILE A 103 -9.10 2.34 1.98
CA ILE A 103 -8.65 2.37 0.58
C ILE A 103 -7.13 2.12 0.58
N PRO A 104 -6.66 1.04 -0.05
CA PRO A 104 -5.23 0.74 -0.04
C PRO A 104 -4.45 1.80 -0.81
N GLY A 105 -3.27 2.15 -0.33
CA GLY A 105 -2.37 3.03 -1.03
C GLY A 105 -1.90 2.41 -2.37
N VAL A 106 -1.46 3.25 -3.30
CA VAL A 106 -0.99 2.82 -4.65
C VAL A 106 0.13 1.76 -4.58
N ARG A 107 0.94 1.80 -3.52
CA ARG A 107 2.02 0.84 -3.28
C ARG A 107 1.61 -0.37 -2.43
N SER A 108 0.37 -0.44 -1.98
CA SER A 108 -0.08 -1.55 -1.14
C SER A 108 -0.30 -2.81 -1.97
N THR A 109 0.26 -3.93 -1.50
CA THR A 109 0.08 -5.27 -2.09
C THR A 109 -0.50 -6.23 -1.09
N PHE A 110 -0.95 -7.40 -1.53
CA PHE A 110 -1.36 -8.49 -0.66
C PHE A 110 -0.25 -8.84 0.35
N GLY A 111 1.01 -8.94 -0.11
CA GLY A 111 2.15 -9.22 0.76
C GLY A 111 2.41 -8.14 1.82
N THR A 112 2.19 -6.84 1.51
CA THR A 112 2.31 -5.77 2.52
C THR A 112 1.13 -5.75 3.49
N SER A 113 -0.08 -6.03 3.01
CA SER A 113 -1.30 -6.03 3.84
C SER A 113 -1.34 -7.21 4.82
N THR A 114 -0.67 -8.31 4.48
CA THR A 114 -0.57 -9.51 5.33
C THR A 114 0.72 -9.59 6.12
N GLU A 115 1.63 -8.62 5.97
CA GLU A 115 2.99 -8.60 6.56
C GLU A 115 3.92 -9.75 6.10
N LEU A 116 3.44 -10.66 5.25
CA LEU A 116 4.25 -11.75 4.69
C LEU A 116 5.47 -11.24 3.93
N LEU A 117 5.33 -10.09 3.27
CA LEU A 117 6.45 -9.46 2.58
C LEU A 117 7.55 -9.02 3.55
N ASN A 118 7.21 -8.65 4.80
CA ASN A 118 8.22 -8.30 5.81
C ASN A 118 9.07 -9.51 6.18
N SER A 119 8.43 -10.67 6.39
CA SER A 119 9.14 -11.93 6.64
C SER A 119 9.99 -12.35 5.45
N LEU A 120 9.45 -12.20 4.23
CA LEU A 120 10.19 -12.53 3.01
C LEU A 120 11.42 -11.61 2.82
N ARG A 121 11.28 -10.30 3.05
CA ARG A 121 12.41 -9.35 3.03
C ARG A 121 13.49 -9.71 4.05
N LEU A 122 13.08 -10.18 5.23
CA LEU A 122 14.01 -10.65 6.25
C LEU A 122 14.77 -11.91 5.80
N ILE A 123 14.08 -12.84 5.13
CA ILE A 123 14.70 -14.01 4.50
C ILE A 123 15.75 -13.57 3.49
N TYR A 124 15.44 -12.65 2.57
CA TYR A 124 16.39 -12.16 1.57
C TYR A 124 17.57 -11.41 2.19
N SER A 125 17.32 -10.59 3.22
CA SER A 125 18.40 -9.90 3.94
C SER A 125 19.33 -10.87 4.66
N ARG A 126 18.80 -11.82 5.41
CA ARG A 126 19.61 -12.65 6.34
C ARG A 126 20.12 -13.95 5.75
N LEU A 127 19.41 -14.51 4.78
CA LEU A 127 19.69 -15.84 4.21
C LEU A 127 20.08 -15.79 2.74
N GLY A 128 20.09 -14.60 2.14
CA GLY A 128 20.35 -14.42 0.72
C GLY A 128 21.83 -14.53 0.35
N SER A 129 22.08 -14.98 -0.88
CA SER A 129 23.35 -14.83 -1.58
C SER A 129 23.38 -13.41 -2.16
N HIS A 130 24.20 -12.53 -1.61
CA HIS A 130 24.30 -11.12 -1.99
C HIS A 130 25.28 -10.89 -3.14
N GLN A 131 25.14 -9.76 -3.82
CA GLN A 131 26.03 -9.33 -4.87
C GLN A 131 26.86 -8.14 -4.37
N CYS A 132 28.20 -8.19 -4.56
CA CYS A 132 29.06 -7.06 -4.24
C CYS A 132 28.86 -5.90 -5.26
N PRO A 133 29.33 -4.68 -4.97
CA PRO A 133 29.22 -3.55 -5.90
C PRO A 133 29.84 -3.79 -7.30
N ASN A 134 30.81 -4.72 -7.39
CA ASN A 134 31.48 -5.10 -8.65
C ASN A 134 30.78 -6.30 -9.35
N GLY A 135 29.62 -6.74 -8.88
CA GLY A 135 28.83 -7.77 -9.53
C GLY A 135 29.15 -9.22 -9.13
N HIS A 136 30.11 -9.47 -8.25
CA HIS A 136 30.42 -10.83 -7.80
C HIS A 136 29.42 -11.29 -6.74
N ARG A 137 29.08 -12.56 -6.80
CA ARG A 137 28.13 -13.18 -5.86
C ARG A 137 28.86 -13.73 -4.64
N LEU A 138 28.28 -13.52 -3.46
CA LEU A 138 28.76 -14.04 -2.19
C LEU A 138 27.85 -15.17 -1.73
N GLU A 139 28.42 -16.20 -1.11
CA GLU A 139 27.66 -17.21 -0.41
C GLU A 139 26.97 -16.63 0.84
N PRO A 140 25.83 -17.18 1.28
CA PRO A 140 25.19 -16.76 2.50
C PRO A 140 26.10 -16.90 3.72
N THR A 141 26.16 -15.86 4.56
CA THR A 141 27.02 -15.80 5.75
C THR A 141 26.27 -15.26 6.97
N MET A 142 26.71 -15.65 8.18
CA MET A 142 26.18 -15.12 9.44
C MET A 142 26.56 -13.66 9.68
N ASP A 143 27.54 -13.12 8.99
CA ASP A 143 28.00 -11.73 9.15
C ASP A 143 26.84 -10.74 8.93
N VAL A 144 25.96 -11.05 7.97
CA VAL A 144 24.74 -10.25 7.72
C VAL A 144 23.82 -10.20 8.94
N ALA A 145 23.69 -11.31 9.67
CA ALA A 145 22.86 -11.35 10.88
C ALA A 145 23.46 -10.56 12.04
N GLN A 146 24.78 -10.44 12.06
CA GLN A 146 25.55 -9.69 13.06
C GLN A 146 25.80 -8.23 12.65
N ASP A 147 25.26 -7.80 11.51
CA ASP A 147 25.46 -6.45 10.94
C ASP A 147 26.94 -6.13 10.68
N LEU A 148 27.74 -7.15 10.36
CA LEU A 148 29.16 -7.01 10.04
C LEU A 148 29.35 -6.71 8.56
N PRO A 149 30.39 -5.93 8.19
CA PRO A 149 30.72 -5.66 6.80
C PRO A 149 31.04 -6.95 6.03
N LEU A 150 30.53 -7.04 4.81
CA LEU A 150 30.81 -8.16 3.90
C LEU A 150 32.06 -7.86 3.05
N THR A 151 32.96 -8.83 2.94
CA THR A 151 34.13 -8.74 2.08
C THR A 151 33.98 -9.69 0.91
N CYS A 152 34.08 -9.18 -0.32
CA CYS A 152 33.97 -9.99 -1.52
C CYS A 152 35.26 -10.84 -1.69
N PRO A 153 35.18 -12.16 -1.75
CA PRO A 153 36.39 -13.00 -1.91
C PRO A 153 37.05 -12.82 -3.28
N ALA A 154 36.31 -12.39 -4.31
CA ALA A 154 36.84 -12.24 -5.67
C ALA A 154 37.53 -10.91 -5.93
N CYS A 155 37.08 -9.80 -5.35
CA CYS A 155 37.60 -8.46 -5.63
C CYS A 155 37.97 -7.66 -4.37
N GLN A 156 37.86 -8.24 -3.18
CA GLN A 156 38.20 -7.65 -1.89
C GLN A 156 37.39 -6.37 -1.56
N ALA A 157 36.32 -6.07 -2.30
CA ALA A 157 35.45 -4.96 -2.00
C ALA A 157 34.71 -5.21 -0.68
N VAL A 158 34.77 -4.21 0.22
CA VAL A 158 34.04 -4.23 1.50
C VAL A 158 32.80 -3.38 1.37
N PHE A 159 31.65 -3.92 1.81
CA PHE A 159 30.36 -3.22 1.76
C PHE A 159 29.47 -3.62 2.93
N GLY A 160 28.52 -2.76 3.27
CA GLY A 160 27.56 -3.03 4.34
C GLY A 160 26.56 -4.12 3.96
N PRO A 161 26.14 -4.95 4.93
CA PRO A 161 25.12 -5.96 4.69
C PRO A 161 23.78 -5.29 4.33
N PRO A 162 23.05 -5.77 3.30
CA PRO A 162 21.75 -5.18 2.97
C PRO A 162 20.72 -5.48 4.05
N SER A 163 20.10 -4.43 4.57
CA SER A 163 19.04 -4.52 5.58
C SER A 163 17.73 -5.07 4.96
N ALA A 164 16.76 -5.48 5.77
CA ALA A 164 15.44 -5.84 5.27
C ALA A 164 14.74 -4.66 4.58
N GLU A 165 15.12 -3.41 4.90
CA GLU A 165 14.57 -2.20 4.28
C GLU A 165 15.12 -1.99 2.86
N SER A 166 16.31 -2.47 2.56
CA SER A 166 16.90 -2.46 1.22
C SER A 166 16.11 -3.32 0.21
N TYR A 167 15.18 -4.15 0.68
CA TYR A 167 14.24 -4.95 -0.13
C TYR A 167 12.81 -4.40 -0.10
N ALA A 168 12.60 -3.23 0.50
CA ALA A 168 11.29 -2.61 0.59
C ALA A 168 11.02 -1.71 -0.62
N PHE A 169 10.13 -2.09 -1.51
CA PHE A 169 9.76 -1.29 -2.68
C PHE A 169 9.03 0.02 -2.33
N ASN A 170 8.58 0.20 -1.11
CA ASN A 170 7.99 1.45 -0.60
C ASN A 170 9.01 2.35 0.13
N SER A 171 10.26 1.98 0.16
CA SER A 171 11.38 2.65 0.83
C SER A 171 12.68 2.49 0.02
N GLU A 172 13.77 2.02 0.61
CA GLU A 172 15.12 1.95 0.03
C GLU A 172 15.22 1.03 -1.19
N GLY A 173 14.47 -0.09 -1.20
CA GLY A 173 14.46 -1.06 -2.30
C GLY A 173 13.60 -0.65 -3.49
N ALA A 174 13.05 0.57 -3.51
CA ALA A 174 12.17 1.02 -4.58
C ALA A 174 12.91 1.19 -5.91
N CYS A 175 12.29 0.78 -7.01
CA CYS A 175 12.74 1.11 -8.35
C CYS A 175 12.79 2.65 -8.51
N PRO A 176 13.92 3.24 -8.92
CA PRO A 176 14.07 4.69 -9.02
C PRO A 176 13.13 5.33 -10.04
N ARG A 177 12.78 4.61 -11.13
CA ARG A 177 11.89 5.13 -12.17
C ARG A 177 10.43 5.19 -11.74
N CYS A 178 9.88 4.11 -11.20
CA CYS A 178 8.48 4.07 -10.80
C CYS A 178 8.26 4.34 -9.31
N GLN A 179 9.31 4.52 -8.54
CA GLN A 179 9.28 4.75 -7.10
C GLN A 179 8.42 3.73 -6.34
N GLY A 180 8.53 2.46 -6.73
CA GLY A 180 7.83 1.35 -6.09
C GLY A 180 6.35 1.18 -6.45
N THR A 181 5.85 1.87 -7.50
CA THR A 181 4.47 1.67 -7.98
C THR A 181 4.33 0.49 -8.94
N GLY A 182 5.43 0.06 -9.59
CA GLY A 182 5.46 -0.98 -10.63
C GLY A 182 4.98 -0.48 -11.99
N THR A 183 4.42 0.72 -12.07
CA THR A 183 3.90 1.31 -13.30
C THR A 183 4.42 2.73 -13.47
N VAL A 184 4.49 3.18 -14.71
CA VAL A 184 4.81 4.56 -15.07
C VAL A 184 3.67 5.17 -15.87
N ARG A 185 3.50 6.48 -15.75
CA ARG A 185 2.57 7.24 -16.57
C ARG A 185 3.37 7.91 -17.66
N GLU A 186 3.12 7.54 -18.90
CA GLU A 186 3.77 8.13 -20.07
C GLU A 186 2.76 8.87 -20.92
N VAL A 187 3.26 9.88 -21.63
CA VAL A 187 2.42 10.66 -22.53
C VAL A 187 2.15 9.81 -23.78
N ASP A 188 0.88 9.68 -24.12
CA ASP A 188 0.40 8.91 -25.26
C ASP A 188 0.26 9.86 -26.47
N ASP A 189 1.06 9.67 -27.50
CA ASP A 189 1.09 10.53 -28.66
C ASP A 189 -0.22 10.53 -29.46
N ASP A 190 -0.92 9.39 -29.52
CA ASP A 190 -2.20 9.28 -30.21
C ASP A 190 -3.27 10.12 -29.50
N ARG A 191 -3.15 10.29 -28.19
CA ARG A 191 -4.04 11.13 -27.40
C ARG A 191 -3.68 12.62 -27.46
N LEU A 192 -2.45 12.96 -27.85
CA LEU A 192 -2.06 14.36 -28.07
C LEU A 192 -2.73 14.94 -29.31
N VAL A 193 -2.99 14.09 -30.31
CA VAL A 193 -3.65 14.48 -31.57
C VAL A 193 -4.81 13.51 -31.86
N PRO A 194 -5.92 13.66 -31.14
CA PRO A 194 -7.05 12.71 -31.23
C PRO A 194 -7.76 12.77 -32.60
N ASP A 195 -7.68 13.89 -33.30
CA ASP A 195 -8.21 14.04 -34.65
C ASP A 195 -7.12 14.62 -35.57
N PRO A 196 -6.43 13.76 -36.34
CA PRO A 196 -5.39 14.20 -37.25
C PRO A 196 -5.92 14.88 -38.53
N SER A 197 -7.23 14.90 -38.77
CA SER A 197 -7.84 15.62 -39.88
C SER A 197 -7.89 17.13 -39.67
N LEU A 198 -7.83 17.57 -38.42
CA LEU A 198 -7.77 18.98 -38.05
C LEU A 198 -6.39 19.57 -38.32
N THR A 199 -6.35 20.87 -38.56
CA THR A 199 -5.12 21.65 -38.61
C THR A 199 -4.66 22.02 -37.20
N ILE A 200 -3.37 22.36 -37.03
CA ILE A 200 -2.87 22.87 -35.74
C ILE A 200 -3.59 24.18 -35.34
N ALA A 201 -3.90 25.04 -36.30
CA ALA A 201 -4.66 26.27 -36.08
C ALA A 201 -6.09 25.99 -35.56
N GLU A 202 -6.75 24.94 -36.00
CA GLU A 202 -8.06 24.47 -35.52
C GLU A 202 -7.99 23.76 -34.18
N GLY A 203 -6.79 23.38 -33.74
CA GLY A 203 -6.55 22.75 -32.45
C GLY A 203 -6.33 21.24 -32.51
N ALA A 204 -5.77 20.71 -33.58
CA ALA A 204 -5.38 19.29 -33.70
C ALA A 204 -4.53 18.83 -32.52
N VAL A 205 -3.63 19.69 -32.01
CA VAL A 205 -2.81 19.40 -30.83
C VAL A 205 -3.61 19.75 -29.56
N ALA A 206 -4.33 18.76 -29.07
CA ALA A 206 -5.29 18.92 -27.98
C ALA A 206 -4.70 19.51 -26.68
N PRO A 207 -3.46 19.20 -26.23
CA PRO A 207 -2.87 19.80 -25.03
C PRO A 207 -2.72 21.31 -25.16
N TRP A 208 -2.32 21.84 -26.30
CA TRP A 208 -2.14 23.29 -26.47
C TRP A 208 -3.46 24.05 -26.29
N LYS A 209 -4.55 23.51 -26.85
CA LYS A 209 -5.89 24.07 -26.69
C LYS A 209 -6.40 23.92 -25.24
N MET A 210 -6.24 22.74 -24.65
CA MET A 210 -6.78 22.41 -23.34
C MET A 210 -6.08 23.17 -22.20
N PHE A 211 -4.77 23.41 -22.31
CA PHE A 211 -4.00 24.11 -21.29
C PHE A 211 -3.84 25.61 -21.57
N GLY A 212 -4.57 26.13 -22.56
CA GLY A 212 -4.59 27.58 -22.86
C GLY A 212 -3.31 28.11 -23.50
N LEU A 213 -2.55 27.25 -24.18
CA LEU A 213 -1.30 27.61 -24.85
C LEU A 213 -1.59 28.16 -26.26
N THR A 214 -2.44 29.19 -26.36
CA THR A 214 -3.01 29.71 -27.62
C THR A 214 -1.99 30.30 -28.56
N VAL A 215 -0.83 30.71 -28.06
CA VAL A 215 0.25 31.31 -28.86
C VAL A 215 1.26 30.30 -29.39
N VAL A 216 1.27 29.07 -28.84
CA VAL A 216 2.23 28.04 -29.25
C VAL A 216 2.10 27.59 -30.70
N PRO A 217 0.91 27.52 -31.31
CA PRO A 217 0.77 27.24 -32.74
C PRO A 217 1.51 28.28 -33.64
N GLN A 218 1.49 29.57 -33.27
CA GLN A 218 2.18 30.60 -34.02
C GLN A 218 3.71 30.46 -33.87
N VAL A 219 4.19 30.14 -32.65
CA VAL A 219 5.62 29.85 -32.44
C VAL A 219 6.05 28.58 -33.21
N ALA A 220 5.19 27.57 -33.32
CA ALA A 220 5.46 26.40 -34.13
C ALA A 220 5.61 26.73 -35.63
N ALA A 221 4.83 27.68 -36.14
CA ALA A 221 4.96 28.16 -37.52
C ALA A 221 6.33 28.82 -37.77
N GLU A 222 6.82 29.65 -36.81
CA GLU A 222 8.16 30.24 -36.88
C GLU A 222 9.30 29.18 -36.80
N LEU A 223 9.00 28.01 -36.29
CA LEU A 223 9.93 26.86 -36.28
C LEU A 223 9.83 26.03 -37.57
N GLY A 224 9.00 26.41 -38.53
CA GLY A 224 8.85 25.79 -39.82
C GLY A 224 7.80 24.65 -39.84
N VAL A 225 6.85 24.66 -38.89
CA VAL A 225 5.71 23.74 -38.89
C VAL A 225 4.52 24.36 -39.59
N ARG A 226 3.96 23.74 -40.61
CA ARG A 226 2.73 24.18 -41.30
C ARG A 226 1.54 24.01 -40.38
N THR A 227 0.91 25.07 -39.97
CA THR A 227 -0.21 25.07 -39.02
C THR A 227 -1.58 25.13 -39.68
N ASP A 228 -1.63 25.33 -40.98
CA ASP A 228 -2.81 25.52 -41.84
C ASP A 228 -3.21 24.26 -42.62
N VAL A 229 -2.42 23.18 -42.52
CA VAL A 229 -2.72 21.91 -43.19
C VAL A 229 -3.15 20.86 -42.17
N PRO A 230 -3.96 19.86 -42.54
CA PRO A 230 -4.30 18.74 -41.67
C PRO A 230 -3.06 18.08 -41.07
N PHE A 231 -3.13 17.69 -39.80
CA PHE A 231 -1.98 17.16 -39.05
C PHE A 231 -1.38 15.91 -39.74
N TRP A 232 -2.21 15.08 -40.34
CA TRP A 232 -1.73 13.90 -41.06
C TRP A 232 -0.87 14.22 -42.32
N LYS A 233 -0.97 15.44 -42.88
CA LYS A 233 -0.15 15.94 -44.00
C LYS A 233 1.21 16.52 -43.58
N LEU A 234 1.47 16.63 -42.25
CA LEU A 234 2.74 17.10 -41.79
C LEU A 234 3.83 16.07 -42.02
N THR A 235 5.00 16.55 -42.41
CA THR A 235 6.20 15.73 -42.55
C THR A 235 6.67 15.16 -41.22
N ASN A 236 7.47 14.11 -41.24
CA ASN A 236 8.07 13.57 -40.01
C ASN A 236 8.92 14.58 -39.24
N LYS A 237 9.57 15.54 -39.96
CA LYS A 237 10.33 16.62 -39.33
C LYS A 237 9.43 17.57 -38.56
N GLU A 238 8.31 17.98 -39.16
CA GLU A 238 7.33 18.87 -38.51
C GLU A 238 6.68 18.18 -37.31
N ARG A 239 6.27 16.92 -37.43
CA ARG A 239 5.71 16.13 -36.32
C ARG A 239 6.72 15.99 -35.19
N ARG A 240 8.00 15.76 -35.48
CA ARG A 240 9.05 15.72 -34.44
C ARG A 240 9.17 17.05 -33.70
N ILE A 241 9.05 18.19 -34.40
CA ILE A 241 9.04 19.49 -33.73
C ILE A 241 7.84 19.59 -32.78
N VAL A 242 6.62 19.19 -33.24
CA VAL A 242 5.40 19.26 -32.41
C VAL A 242 5.50 18.39 -31.16
N PHE A 243 6.05 17.19 -31.25
CA PHE A 243 6.10 16.25 -30.11
C PHE A 243 7.34 16.39 -29.23
N GLU A 244 8.50 16.76 -29.79
CA GLU A 244 9.81 16.68 -29.12
C GLU A 244 10.67 17.94 -29.32
N GLY A 245 10.19 18.96 -30.04
CA GLY A 245 10.97 20.17 -30.30
C GLY A 245 11.49 20.80 -29.01
N PRO A 246 12.71 21.36 -29.01
CA PRO A 246 13.30 21.97 -27.83
C PRO A 246 12.54 23.23 -27.41
N GLU A 247 12.52 23.50 -26.12
CA GLU A 247 12.00 24.75 -25.59
C GLU A 247 12.83 25.93 -26.16
N THR A 248 12.20 26.80 -26.93
CA THR A 248 12.84 27.98 -27.51
C THR A 248 11.96 29.21 -27.35
N LYS A 249 12.56 30.36 -27.18
CA LYS A 249 11.85 31.65 -27.17
C LYS A 249 11.87 32.25 -28.56
N ARG A 250 10.71 32.74 -29.00
CA ARG A 250 10.54 33.48 -30.24
C ARG A 250 9.69 34.72 -30.02
N VAL A 251 10.02 35.77 -30.75
CA VAL A 251 9.17 36.96 -30.80
C VAL A 251 8.11 36.71 -31.87
N ILE A 252 6.86 36.71 -31.45
CA ILE A 252 5.71 36.59 -32.36
C ILE A 252 4.97 37.92 -32.40
N VAL A 253 4.47 38.25 -33.58
CA VAL A 253 3.65 39.45 -33.80
C VAL A 253 2.19 39.02 -33.88
N TYR A 254 1.33 39.54 -33.02
CA TYR A 254 -0.08 39.17 -32.98
C TYR A 254 -0.99 40.42 -32.91
N PRO A 255 -2.22 40.35 -33.43
CA PRO A 255 -3.18 41.44 -33.29
C PRO A 255 -3.68 41.53 -31.84
N ALA A 256 -3.43 42.61 -31.18
CA ALA A 256 -3.96 42.92 -29.87
C ALA A 256 -5.45 43.27 -29.94
N LYS A 257 -6.17 43.24 -28.83
CA LYS A 257 -7.60 43.53 -28.73
C LYS A 257 -7.98 44.93 -29.23
N ASN A 258 -7.03 45.85 -29.31
CA ASN A 258 -7.19 47.24 -29.81
C ASN A 258 -6.92 47.38 -31.32
N GLY A 259 -6.72 46.24 -32.04
CA GLY A 259 -6.41 46.25 -33.46
C GLY A 259 -4.97 46.59 -33.83
N LYS A 260 -4.10 46.95 -32.85
CA LYS A 260 -2.68 47.20 -33.10
C LYS A 260 -1.90 45.87 -33.05
N MET A 261 -0.87 45.78 -33.93
CA MET A 261 0.08 44.67 -33.86
C MET A 261 0.96 44.82 -32.64
N SER A 262 1.10 43.78 -31.85
CA SER A 262 1.91 43.74 -30.64
C SER A 262 2.91 42.59 -30.73
N GLU A 263 4.11 42.83 -30.20
CA GLU A 263 5.13 41.78 -30.09
C GLU A 263 5.04 41.09 -28.76
N LEU A 264 5.15 39.75 -28.79
CA LEU A 264 5.20 38.90 -27.61
C LEU A 264 6.40 37.95 -27.70
N ASN A 265 7.26 37.99 -26.68
CA ASN A 265 8.30 37.02 -26.53
C ASN A 265 7.69 35.73 -25.94
N ALA A 266 7.34 34.78 -26.78
CA ALA A 266 6.66 33.55 -26.43
C ALA A 266 7.63 32.37 -26.38
N SER A 267 7.44 31.49 -25.40
CA SER A 267 8.19 30.25 -25.29
C SER A 267 7.46 29.11 -26.03
N TYR A 268 8.18 28.45 -26.92
CA TYR A 268 7.70 27.22 -27.52
C TYR A 268 7.70 26.09 -26.48
N ARG A 269 6.63 25.32 -26.46
CA ARG A 269 6.50 24.12 -25.67
C ARG A 269 5.91 23.02 -26.53
N ASN A 270 6.66 21.95 -26.74
CA ASN A 270 6.16 20.82 -27.48
C ASN A 270 4.95 20.15 -26.75
N ALA A 271 4.18 19.33 -27.47
CA ALA A 271 2.94 18.74 -26.95
C ALA A 271 3.19 17.84 -25.72
N ARG A 272 4.25 17.02 -25.72
CA ARG A 272 4.63 16.17 -24.59
C ARG A 272 5.04 17.00 -23.39
N GLN A 273 5.82 18.05 -23.59
CA GLN A 273 6.25 18.94 -22.51
C GLN A 273 5.07 19.68 -21.88
N ALA A 274 4.11 20.15 -22.69
CA ALA A 274 2.89 20.79 -22.19
C ALA A 274 2.12 19.88 -21.23
N VAL A 275 2.00 18.58 -21.54
CA VAL A 275 1.35 17.59 -20.66
C VAL A 275 2.17 17.35 -19.38
N ARG A 276 3.50 17.18 -19.49
CA ARG A 276 4.38 16.98 -18.33
C ARG A 276 4.34 18.15 -17.35
N GLU A 277 4.36 19.38 -17.86
CA GLU A 277 4.25 20.59 -17.01
C GLU A 277 2.86 20.70 -16.39
N ALA A 278 1.81 20.43 -17.15
CA ALA A 278 0.45 20.39 -16.62
C ALA A 278 0.31 19.36 -15.49
N LEU A 279 0.92 18.17 -15.63
CA LEU A 279 0.94 17.13 -14.60
C LEU A 279 1.68 17.61 -13.34
N LYS A 280 2.85 18.25 -13.51
CA LYS A 280 3.65 18.79 -12.40
C LYS A 280 2.90 19.87 -11.61
N ASN A 281 2.09 20.67 -12.31
CA ASN A 281 1.36 21.82 -11.75
C ASN A 281 -0.06 21.46 -11.27
N ALA A 282 -0.57 20.25 -11.57
CA ALA A 282 -1.91 19.83 -11.22
C ALA A 282 -2.03 19.54 -9.71
N LYS A 283 -2.63 20.48 -8.95
CA LYS A 283 -2.86 20.36 -7.50
C LYS A 283 -4.27 19.90 -7.14
N THR A 284 -5.21 19.93 -8.08
CA THR A 284 -6.62 19.58 -7.85
C THR A 284 -6.98 18.32 -8.61
N LYS A 285 -7.99 17.56 -8.10
CA LYS A 285 -8.52 16.38 -8.78
C LYS A 285 -8.94 16.70 -10.22
N LYS A 286 -9.67 17.81 -10.42
CA LYS A 286 -10.10 18.26 -11.76
C LYS A 286 -8.91 18.58 -12.68
N GLY A 287 -7.81 19.09 -12.14
CA GLY A 287 -6.57 19.31 -12.88
C GLY A 287 -5.93 18.00 -13.31
N LEU A 288 -5.83 17.03 -12.39
CA LEU A 288 -5.31 15.69 -12.67
C LEU A 288 -6.15 14.96 -13.72
N ASP A 289 -7.49 14.98 -13.60
CA ASP A 289 -8.41 14.35 -14.55
C ASP A 289 -8.26 14.90 -15.99
N ARG A 290 -7.90 16.18 -16.11
CA ARG A 290 -7.60 16.80 -17.42
C ARG A 290 -6.31 16.26 -18.04
N VAL A 291 -5.28 16.10 -17.23
CA VAL A 291 -3.97 15.63 -17.69
C VAL A 291 -3.99 14.14 -17.97
N ASP A 292 -4.70 13.36 -17.17
CA ASP A 292 -4.82 11.90 -17.30
C ASP A 292 -5.38 11.47 -18.68
N ARG A 293 -6.11 12.35 -19.36
CA ARG A 293 -6.61 12.11 -20.73
C ARG A 293 -5.48 11.90 -21.76
N PHE A 294 -4.30 12.45 -21.49
CA PHE A 294 -3.13 12.37 -22.37
C PHE A 294 -2.10 11.35 -21.90
N LEU A 295 -2.38 10.67 -20.80
CA LEU A 295 -1.46 9.71 -20.21
C LEU A 295 -1.98 8.28 -20.40
N THR A 296 -1.05 7.38 -20.62
CA THR A 296 -1.28 5.95 -20.51
C THR A 296 -0.47 5.38 -19.36
N VAL A 297 -1.02 4.36 -18.71
CA VAL A 297 -0.34 3.66 -17.61
C VAL A 297 0.29 2.41 -18.21
N GLN A 298 1.61 2.30 -18.08
CA GLN A 298 2.38 1.17 -18.58
C GLN A 298 3.11 0.48 -17.44
N ILE A 299 3.43 -0.79 -17.61
CA ILE A 299 4.36 -1.50 -16.73
C ILE A 299 5.71 -0.78 -16.79
N CYS A 300 6.33 -0.57 -15.64
CA CYS A 300 7.62 0.11 -15.58
C CYS A 300 8.69 -0.72 -16.33
N PRO A 301 9.31 -0.19 -17.41
CA PRO A 301 10.27 -0.95 -18.22
C PRO A 301 11.61 -1.19 -17.52
N GLU A 302 11.90 -0.49 -16.40
CA GLU A 302 13.13 -0.68 -15.64
C GLU A 302 13.04 -1.86 -14.66
N CYS A 303 11.89 -2.03 -14.02
CA CYS A 303 11.69 -3.08 -13.03
C CYS A 303 10.71 -4.17 -13.47
N ASP A 304 10.17 -4.07 -14.70
CA ASP A 304 9.20 -5.01 -15.26
C ASP A 304 8.03 -5.29 -14.29
N GLY A 305 7.49 -4.23 -13.69
CA GLY A 305 6.39 -4.32 -12.74
C GLY A 305 6.75 -4.78 -11.33
N SER A 306 7.94 -5.29 -11.09
CA SER A 306 8.37 -5.82 -9.77
C SER A 306 8.44 -4.78 -8.67
N ARG A 307 8.46 -3.47 -8.99
CA ARG A 307 8.55 -2.34 -8.05
C ARG A 307 9.92 -2.18 -7.40
N LEU A 308 10.82 -3.16 -7.56
CA LEU A 308 12.11 -3.27 -6.89
C LEU A 308 13.23 -2.67 -7.73
N SER A 309 14.22 -2.08 -7.06
CA SER A 309 15.48 -1.64 -7.67
C SER A 309 16.27 -2.83 -8.21
N ALA A 310 17.22 -2.57 -9.12
CA ALA A 310 18.13 -3.61 -9.62
C ALA A 310 18.93 -4.25 -8.48
N GLN A 311 19.38 -3.45 -7.51
CA GLN A 311 20.09 -3.94 -6.32
C GLN A 311 19.23 -4.87 -5.47
N ALA A 312 17.96 -4.53 -5.21
CA ALA A 312 17.04 -5.39 -4.44
C ALA A 312 16.77 -6.72 -5.16
N ARG A 313 16.79 -6.73 -6.51
CA ARG A 313 16.61 -7.94 -7.33
C ARG A 313 17.92 -8.75 -7.50
N SER A 314 19.07 -8.19 -7.15
CA SER A 314 20.35 -8.89 -7.32
C SER A 314 20.58 -10.01 -6.30
N THR A 315 19.94 -9.96 -5.13
CA THR A 315 20.06 -11.00 -4.10
C THR A 315 19.21 -12.22 -4.44
N LEU A 316 19.78 -13.40 -4.27
CA LEU A 316 19.10 -14.67 -4.53
C LEU A 316 18.96 -15.48 -3.24
N VAL A 317 17.81 -16.13 -3.11
CA VAL A 317 17.54 -17.15 -2.10
C VAL A 317 17.12 -18.41 -2.85
N ASP A 318 17.87 -19.48 -2.69
CA ASP A 318 17.66 -20.73 -3.44
C ASP A 318 17.51 -20.48 -4.96
N GLY A 319 18.40 -19.65 -5.52
CA GLY A 319 18.40 -19.30 -6.93
C GLY A 319 17.28 -18.34 -7.40
N THR A 320 16.37 -17.96 -6.52
CA THR A 320 15.19 -17.13 -6.82
C THR A 320 15.41 -15.71 -6.33
N ASP A 321 15.18 -14.69 -7.16
CA ASP A 321 15.18 -13.29 -6.73
C ASP A 321 13.87 -12.89 -6.04
N LEU A 322 13.86 -11.72 -5.37
CA LEU A 322 12.69 -11.28 -4.61
C LEU A 322 11.47 -10.97 -5.51
N ALA A 323 11.68 -10.52 -6.75
CA ALA A 323 10.58 -10.27 -7.67
C ALA A 323 9.88 -11.58 -8.07
N GLN A 324 10.68 -12.59 -8.42
CA GLN A 324 10.18 -13.94 -8.72
C GLN A 324 9.49 -14.57 -7.49
N ALA A 325 10.06 -14.39 -6.30
CA ALA A 325 9.45 -14.91 -5.08
C ALA A 325 8.10 -14.25 -4.76
N THR A 326 7.97 -12.94 -4.96
CA THR A 326 6.69 -12.23 -4.72
C THR A 326 5.63 -12.54 -5.76
N ALA A 327 6.02 -12.94 -6.96
CA ALA A 327 5.12 -13.39 -8.03
C ALA A 327 4.57 -14.82 -7.83
N LYS A 328 5.15 -15.61 -6.90
CA LYS A 328 4.61 -16.92 -6.54
C LYS A 328 3.27 -16.78 -5.81
N THR A 329 2.37 -17.72 -6.04
CA THR A 329 1.14 -17.86 -5.25
C THR A 329 1.48 -18.20 -3.79
N LEU A 330 0.56 -17.94 -2.89
CA LEU A 330 0.78 -18.25 -1.48
C LEU A 330 0.95 -19.75 -1.24
N ASP A 331 0.26 -20.61 -2.02
CA ASP A 331 0.44 -22.06 -1.98
C ASP A 331 1.86 -22.45 -2.39
N GLU A 332 2.40 -21.85 -3.46
CA GLU A 332 3.79 -22.07 -3.89
C GLU A 332 4.81 -21.56 -2.87
N ILE A 333 4.54 -20.42 -2.21
CA ILE A 333 5.38 -19.89 -1.12
C ILE A 333 5.41 -20.89 0.05
N VAL A 334 4.27 -21.43 0.47
CA VAL A 334 4.17 -22.41 1.57
C VAL A 334 4.93 -23.70 1.24
N ALA A 335 4.97 -24.09 -0.04
CA ALA A 335 5.73 -25.25 -0.49
C ALA A 335 7.25 -24.97 -0.61
N TRP A 336 7.64 -23.78 -1.07
CA TRP A 336 9.03 -23.44 -1.36
C TRP A 336 9.83 -23.03 -0.11
N VAL A 337 9.28 -22.18 0.75
CA VAL A 337 9.99 -21.57 1.89
C VAL A 337 10.63 -22.60 2.84
N PRO A 338 10.03 -23.77 3.14
CA PRO A 338 10.65 -24.80 3.97
C PRO A 338 11.94 -25.42 3.37
N ALA A 339 12.09 -25.35 2.03
CA ALA A 339 13.27 -25.89 1.37
C ALA A 339 14.50 -25.00 1.55
N ILE A 340 14.31 -23.69 1.79
CA ILE A 340 15.40 -22.71 1.92
C ILE A 340 16.40 -23.11 3.00
N ALA A 341 15.92 -23.53 4.17
CA ALA A 341 16.81 -23.93 5.27
C ALA A 341 17.73 -25.11 4.91
N LYS A 342 17.33 -25.97 3.98
CA LYS A 342 18.12 -27.15 3.56
C LYS A 342 19.30 -26.76 2.66
N THR A 343 19.17 -25.68 1.89
CA THR A 343 20.22 -25.19 0.97
C THR A 343 21.30 -24.40 1.68
N LEU A 344 21.07 -23.99 2.92
CA LEU A 344 21.98 -23.16 3.69
C LEU A 344 23.04 -23.96 4.46
N PRO A 345 24.21 -23.35 4.76
CA PRO A 345 25.21 -23.92 5.65
C PRO A 345 24.61 -24.35 7.00
N LYS A 346 25.12 -25.46 7.58
CA LYS A 346 24.53 -26.05 8.80
C LYS A 346 24.37 -25.05 9.95
N HIS A 347 25.34 -24.15 10.14
CA HIS A 347 25.32 -23.14 11.21
C HIS A 347 24.27 -22.05 11.05
N MET A 348 23.74 -21.83 9.83
CA MET A 348 22.69 -20.85 9.55
C MET A 348 21.27 -21.42 9.68
N ARG A 349 21.12 -22.75 9.66
CA ARG A 349 19.81 -23.42 9.66
C ARG A 349 18.92 -23.06 10.85
N PRO A 350 19.41 -22.97 12.09
CA PRO A 350 18.54 -22.60 13.24
C PRO A 350 17.90 -21.23 13.07
N MET A 351 18.65 -20.25 12.57
CA MET A 351 18.12 -18.91 12.27
C MET A 351 17.10 -18.98 11.12
N ALA A 352 17.42 -19.73 10.06
CA ALA A 352 16.51 -19.91 8.93
C ALA A 352 15.20 -20.56 9.35
N ASP A 353 15.26 -21.63 10.15
CA ASP A 353 14.08 -22.34 10.66
C ASP A 353 13.18 -21.44 11.50
N SER A 354 13.76 -20.55 12.32
CA SER A 354 13.01 -19.58 13.12
C SER A 354 12.22 -18.60 12.24
N ILE A 355 12.89 -17.97 11.24
CA ILE A 355 12.26 -16.99 10.34
C ILE A 355 11.20 -17.67 9.46
N VAL A 356 11.53 -18.84 8.91
CA VAL A 356 10.65 -19.64 8.06
C VAL A 356 9.39 -20.07 8.83
N THR A 357 9.54 -20.57 10.07
CA THR A 357 8.42 -21.01 10.89
C THR A 357 7.43 -19.87 11.13
N GLN A 358 7.92 -18.69 11.52
CA GLN A 358 7.09 -17.51 11.75
C GLN A 358 6.32 -17.09 10.48
N MET A 359 6.97 -17.11 9.32
CA MET A 359 6.33 -16.80 8.04
C MET A 359 5.25 -17.83 7.70
N LEU A 360 5.55 -19.13 7.87
CA LEU A 360 4.64 -20.22 7.54
C LEU A 360 3.40 -20.27 8.42
N GLU A 361 3.51 -19.96 9.71
CA GLU A 361 2.34 -19.83 10.58
C GLU A 361 1.34 -18.81 10.02
N THR A 362 1.86 -17.69 9.53
CA THR A 362 1.06 -16.65 8.90
C THR A 362 0.50 -17.10 7.55
N ALA A 363 1.32 -17.66 6.70
CA ALA A 363 0.93 -18.07 5.36
C ALA A 363 -0.14 -19.19 5.37
N ARG A 364 0.06 -20.24 6.16
CA ARG A 364 -0.86 -21.37 6.25
C ARG A 364 -2.27 -20.97 6.67
N ARG A 365 -2.40 -20.07 7.64
CA ARG A 365 -3.73 -19.58 8.05
C ARG A 365 -4.43 -18.81 6.91
N LEU A 366 -3.69 -18.06 6.05
CA LEU A 366 -4.28 -17.41 4.88
C LEU A 366 -4.71 -18.42 3.82
N VAL A 367 -3.94 -19.51 3.65
CA VAL A 367 -4.33 -20.63 2.79
C VAL A 367 -5.61 -21.29 3.31
N GLU A 368 -5.74 -21.53 4.62
CA GLU A 368 -6.96 -22.05 5.26
C GLU A 368 -8.18 -21.13 5.04
N LEU A 369 -7.98 -19.82 4.88
CA LEU A 369 -9.01 -18.85 4.51
C LEU A 369 -9.32 -18.85 3.01
N GLY A 370 -8.70 -19.72 2.21
CA GLY A 370 -8.91 -19.83 0.77
C GLY A 370 -8.13 -18.81 -0.07
N LEU A 371 -7.09 -18.15 0.48
CA LEU A 371 -6.31 -17.14 -0.20
C LEU A 371 -5.02 -17.71 -0.86
N GLY A 372 -4.89 -19.03 -0.96
CA GLY A 372 -3.71 -19.72 -1.50
C GLY A 372 -3.34 -19.31 -2.93
N TYR A 373 -4.32 -18.90 -3.73
CA TYR A 373 -4.14 -18.49 -5.13
C TYR A 373 -3.56 -17.07 -5.32
N LEU A 374 -3.50 -16.25 -4.27
CA LEU A 374 -3.03 -14.88 -4.35
C LEU A 374 -1.50 -14.82 -4.35
N THR A 375 -0.95 -13.93 -5.18
CA THR A 375 0.49 -13.62 -5.20
C THR A 375 0.79 -12.45 -4.25
N LEU A 376 2.01 -12.42 -3.66
CA LEU A 376 2.38 -11.38 -2.70
C LEU A 376 2.50 -9.99 -3.34
N ASP A 377 2.82 -9.93 -4.63
CA ASP A 377 2.94 -8.68 -5.41
C ASP A 377 1.58 -8.13 -5.89
N ARG A 378 0.49 -8.90 -5.75
CA ARG A 378 -0.83 -8.47 -6.21
C ARG A 378 -1.24 -7.16 -5.53
N ALA A 379 -1.57 -6.16 -6.33
CA ALA A 379 -1.99 -4.85 -5.82
C ALA A 379 -3.24 -4.98 -4.94
N SER A 380 -3.20 -4.43 -3.72
CA SER A 380 -4.34 -4.50 -2.78
C SER A 380 -5.62 -3.86 -3.32
N SER A 381 -5.50 -2.91 -4.26
CA SER A 381 -6.65 -2.29 -4.95
C SER A 381 -7.40 -3.25 -5.89
N THR A 382 -6.78 -4.38 -6.27
CA THR A 382 -7.38 -5.41 -7.15
C THR A 382 -7.96 -6.59 -6.38
N LEU A 383 -7.85 -6.59 -5.05
CA LEU A 383 -8.43 -7.63 -4.20
C LEU A 383 -9.95 -7.47 -4.15
N SER A 384 -10.66 -8.59 -4.12
CA SER A 384 -12.09 -8.58 -3.84
C SER A 384 -12.37 -8.07 -2.42
N THR A 385 -13.59 -7.61 -2.15
CA THR A 385 -13.98 -7.18 -0.80
C THR A 385 -13.84 -8.34 0.22
N GLY A 386 -14.07 -9.58 -0.22
CA GLY A 386 -13.89 -10.78 0.58
C GLY A 386 -12.43 -11.01 0.96
N ASP A 387 -11.53 -10.99 -0.03
CA ASP A 387 -10.09 -11.18 0.18
C ASP A 387 -9.50 -10.10 1.09
N ALA A 388 -9.86 -8.84 0.84
CA ALA A 388 -9.42 -7.71 1.64
C ALA A 388 -9.92 -7.80 3.10
N SER A 389 -11.14 -8.30 3.31
CA SER A 389 -11.70 -8.54 4.65
C SER A 389 -10.99 -9.70 5.35
N ALA A 390 -10.70 -10.80 4.64
CA ALA A 390 -9.96 -11.94 5.17
C ALA A 390 -8.52 -11.54 5.59
N CYS A 391 -7.85 -10.71 4.79
CA CYS A 391 -6.54 -10.13 5.16
C CYS A 391 -6.60 -9.31 6.46
N SER A 392 -7.64 -8.48 6.60
CA SER A 392 -7.81 -7.57 7.74
C SER A 392 -8.22 -8.29 9.02
N SER A 393 -9.05 -9.35 8.91
CA SER A 393 -9.58 -10.07 10.07
C SER A 393 -8.54 -10.86 10.84
N ARG A 394 -7.40 -11.11 10.22
CA ARG A 394 -6.36 -11.97 10.76
C ARG A 394 -5.30 -11.27 11.61
N ALA A 395 -4.88 -10.07 11.19
CA ALA A 395 -3.82 -9.34 11.89
C ALA A 395 -4.16 -9.10 13.37
N PRO A 396 -5.37 -8.65 13.76
CA PRO A 396 -5.72 -8.46 15.15
C PRO A 396 -5.76 -9.72 16.00
N CYS A 397 -6.26 -10.85 15.44
CA CYS A 397 -6.39 -12.10 16.20
C CYS A 397 -5.06 -12.81 16.47
N ALA A 398 -4.08 -12.66 15.57
CA ALA A 398 -2.77 -13.27 15.72
C ALA A 398 -1.84 -12.53 16.70
N THR A 399 -2.01 -11.21 16.82
CA THR A 399 -1.14 -10.33 17.63
C THR A 399 -1.83 -9.76 18.86
N ALA A 400 -3.13 -10.03 19.05
CA ALA A 400 -3.88 -9.56 20.19
C ALA A 400 -3.37 -10.21 21.49
N PRO A 401 -3.00 -9.42 22.51
CA PRO A 401 -2.63 -9.99 23.80
C PRO A 401 -3.82 -10.73 24.44
N PRO A 402 -3.58 -11.71 25.32
CA PRO A 402 -4.62 -12.38 26.07
C PRO A 402 -5.52 -11.37 26.79
N GLY A 403 -6.83 -11.56 26.70
CA GLY A 403 -7.81 -10.65 27.31
C GLY A 403 -8.21 -9.43 26.48
N CYS A 404 -7.78 -9.34 25.21
CA CYS A 404 -8.20 -8.25 24.33
C CYS A 404 -9.63 -8.40 23.83
N CYS A 405 -10.40 -7.31 23.84
CA CYS A 405 -11.75 -7.26 23.28
C CYS A 405 -11.71 -7.01 21.78
N THR A 406 -12.32 -7.88 20.98
CA THR A 406 -12.39 -7.71 19.52
C THR A 406 -13.80 -7.27 19.11
N CYS A 407 -13.91 -6.05 18.57
CA CYS A 407 -15.16 -5.51 18.02
C CYS A 407 -15.26 -5.82 16.53
N TRP A 408 -16.28 -6.58 16.14
CA TRP A 408 -16.51 -6.97 14.75
C TRP A 408 -17.81 -6.38 14.21
N THR A 409 -17.76 -5.71 13.06
CA THR A 409 -18.96 -5.18 12.42
C THR A 409 -19.28 -6.00 11.17
N SER A 410 -20.45 -6.67 11.12
CA SER A 410 -20.91 -7.38 9.94
C SER A 410 -22.20 -6.76 9.37
N ARG A 411 -22.30 -6.61 8.03
CA ARG A 411 -23.58 -6.47 7.34
C ARG A 411 -24.02 -7.87 6.88
N ARG A 412 -25.31 -8.16 6.92
CA ARG A 412 -25.87 -9.25 6.11
C ARG A 412 -25.73 -8.89 4.62
N SER A 413 -24.58 -9.05 4.04
CA SER A 413 -24.47 -9.32 2.61
C SER A 413 -24.67 -10.80 2.48
N ALA A 414 -25.59 -11.23 1.64
CA ALA A 414 -25.95 -12.62 1.42
C ALA A 414 -24.71 -13.52 1.47
N CYS A 415 -24.62 -14.30 2.50
CA CYS A 415 -23.70 -15.41 2.57
C CYS A 415 -24.24 -16.42 1.55
N THR A 416 -23.77 -16.34 0.30
CA THR A 416 -23.84 -17.47 -0.62
C THR A 416 -22.93 -18.49 0.02
N ARG A 417 -23.55 -19.52 0.58
CA ARG A 417 -22.96 -20.63 1.31
C ARG A 417 -21.48 -20.90 0.98
N PRO A 418 -20.53 -20.59 1.86
CA PRO A 418 -19.41 -21.47 2.06
C PRO A 418 -19.90 -22.59 2.96
N THR A 419 -19.46 -23.78 2.70
CA THR A 419 -19.71 -24.98 3.53
C THR A 419 -19.57 -24.60 5.01
N SER A 420 -20.59 -24.95 5.80
CA SER A 420 -20.83 -24.58 7.20
C SER A 420 -19.68 -24.79 8.19
N THR A 421 -18.61 -25.43 7.77
CA THR A 421 -17.42 -25.77 8.58
C THR A 421 -16.41 -24.61 8.71
N ALA A 422 -16.25 -23.74 7.69
CA ALA A 422 -15.26 -22.66 7.74
C ALA A 422 -15.70 -21.46 8.62
N CYS A 423 -17.02 -21.23 8.73
CA CYS A 423 -17.55 -20.14 9.55
C CYS A 423 -17.58 -20.49 11.05
N SER A 424 -17.69 -21.78 11.39
CA SER A 424 -17.66 -22.27 12.77
C SER A 424 -16.25 -22.35 13.36
N VAL A 425 -15.24 -22.63 12.53
CA VAL A 425 -13.83 -22.71 12.99
C VAL A 425 -13.27 -21.31 13.30
N SER A 426 -13.63 -20.27 12.54
CA SER A 426 -13.14 -18.92 12.82
C SER A 426 -13.77 -18.30 14.09
N SER A 427 -15.03 -18.61 14.40
CA SER A 427 -15.68 -18.18 15.65
C SER A 427 -15.21 -19.00 16.88
N ALA A 428 -14.95 -20.29 16.71
CA ALA A 428 -14.42 -21.13 17.78
C ALA A 428 -12.95 -20.79 18.13
N ALA A 429 -12.13 -20.45 17.14
CA ALA A 429 -10.74 -20.04 17.38
C ALA A 429 -10.61 -18.69 18.15
N CYS A 430 -11.56 -17.77 17.98
CA CYS A 430 -11.61 -16.53 18.77
C CYS A 430 -12.06 -16.76 20.23
N CYS A 431 -12.88 -17.79 20.50
CA CYS A 431 -13.35 -18.12 21.85
C CYS A 431 -12.37 -19.00 22.64
N ALA A 432 -11.50 -19.77 21.97
CA ALA A 432 -10.62 -20.73 22.64
C ALA A 432 -9.36 -20.12 23.28
N THR A 433 -9.02 -18.86 23.01
CA THR A 433 -7.85 -18.20 23.62
C THR A 433 -8.18 -17.41 24.89
N GLY A 434 -9.41 -17.49 25.39
CA GLY A 434 -9.90 -16.77 26.58
C GLY A 434 -9.91 -17.56 27.89
N THR A 435 -9.31 -18.77 27.95
CA THR A 435 -9.22 -19.54 29.19
C THR A 435 -7.89 -20.26 29.29
N ARG A 436 -6.91 -19.60 29.90
CA ARG A 436 -6.05 -20.09 31.02
C ARG A 436 -5.03 -19.04 31.36
#